data_90c21c98f1b6dd7274bd62d4f1125ede
#
_entry.id   90c21c98f1b6dd7274bd62d4f1125ede
#
_cell.length_a   1.000
_cell.length_b   1.000
_cell.length_c   1.000
_cell.angle_alpha   90.00
_cell.angle_beta   90.00
_cell.angle_gamma   90.00
#
_symmetry.space_group_name_H-M   'P 1'
#
loop_
_entity.id
_entity.type
_entity.pdbx_description
1 polymer ?
#
loop_
_entity_poly.entity_id
_entity_poly.type
_entity_poly.pdbx_seq_one_letter_code
_entity_poly.pdbx_strand_id
1 'polypeptide(L)'
;MLKIALFDIWLSNEDRTFNNYNLLLQAIKGGFSILYIIDNTEIFNSSMAYDQSMELITQDDSILNSKLATFVFKNDTETVREMNDLLKEFPIFTKNCQDNLQSILNQVPQKWHIDLQSHKTKIDIIFTEDWLKICEHTFRKYIQTSIIHKP
;
A
#
# COMPACT_ATOMS: atom_id res chain seq x y z
N MET A 1 -3.12 -6.99 -7.68
CA MET A 1 -3.27 -7.17 -6.22
C MET A 1 -1.96 -6.95 -5.47
N LEU A 2 -0.81 -7.46 -5.89
CA LEU A 2 0.50 -7.20 -5.24
C LEU A 2 0.81 -5.69 -5.13
N LYS A 3 0.55 -4.91 -6.19
CA LYS A 3 0.74 -3.44 -6.16
C LYS A 3 -0.10 -2.77 -5.06
N ILE A 4 -1.32 -3.25 -4.84
CA ILE A 4 -2.21 -2.72 -3.79
C ILE A 4 -1.64 -3.03 -2.41
N ALA A 5 -1.22 -4.27 -2.18
CA ALA A 5 -0.65 -4.66 -0.90
C ALA A 5 0.66 -3.91 -0.58
N LEU A 6 1.54 -3.71 -1.57
CA LEU A 6 2.75 -2.91 -1.38
C LEU A 6 2.42 -1.43 -1.11
N PHE A 7 1.42 -0.88 -1.78
CA PHE A 7 0.93 0.48 -1.55
C PHE A 7 0.40 0.63 -0.11
N ASP A 8 -0.40 -0.33 0.38
CA ASP A 8 -0.95 -0.29 1.73
C ASP A 8 0.15 -0.39 2.80
N ILE A 9 1.15 -1.25 2.59
CA ILE A 9 2.32 -1.34 3.47
C ILE A 9 3.11 -0.03 3.45
N TRP A 10 3.37 0.55 2.29
CA TRP A 10 4.12 1.78 2.14
C TRP A 10 3.47 2.97 2.83
N LEU A 11 2.15 3.11 2.70
CA LEU A 11 1.37 4.20 3.30
C LEU A 11 0.78 3.86 4.67
N SER A 12 1.05 2.67 5.20
CA SER A 12 0.45 2.17 6.46
C SER A 12 -1.07 2.32 6.47
N ASN A 13 -1.72 1.77 5.44
CA ASN A 13 -3.17 1.80 5.31
C ASN A 13 -3.79 0.68 6.13
N GLU A 14 -4.44 1.02 7.24
CA GLU A 14 -5.00 0.07 8.20
C GLU A 14 -6.42 -0.39 7.85
N ASP A 15 -7.09 0.26 6.89
CA ASP A 15 -8.50 -0.04 6.59
C ASP A 15 -8.67 -1.11 5.50
N ARG A 16 -7.66 -1.39 4.68
CA ARG A 16 -7.74 -2.42 3.64
C ARG A 16 -7.26 -3.78 4.14
N THR A 17 -8.14 -4.49 4.83
CA THR A 17 -7.86 -5.73 5.54
C THR A 17 -8.50 -6.95 4.86
N PHE A 18 -8.35 -8.13 5.50
CA PHE A 18 -9.03 -9.35 5.06
C PHE A 18 -10.57 -9.30 5.17
N ASN A 19 -11.13 -8.39 5.98
CA ASN A 19 -12.57 -8.19 6.15
C ASN A 19 -13.12 -6.99 5.39
N ASN A 20 -12.27 -6.04 5.05
CA ASN A 20 -12.63 -4.81 4.36
C ASN A 20 -11.68 -4.58 3.18
N TYR A 21 -12.10 -4.99 2.00
CA TYR A 21 -11.21 -4.93 0.82
C TYR A 21 -11.08 -3.53 0.24
N ASN A 22 -12.07 -2.67 0.43
CA ASN A 22 -12.11 -1.34 -0.18
C ASN A 22 -11.67 -1.35 -1.65
N LEU A 23 -12.23 -2.30 -2.40
CA LEU A 23 -11.93 -2.54 -3.81
C LEU A 23 -13.21 -2.52 -4.65
N LEU A 24 -13.12 -1.92 -5.83
CA LEU A 24 -14.11 -2.06 -6.89
C LEU A 24 -13.52 -2.89 -8.03
N LEU A 25 -14.31 -3.85 -8.50
CA LEU A 25 -13.96 -4.66 -9.64
C LEU A 25 -14.78 -4.21 -10.86
N GLN A 26 -14.10 -3.78 -11.91
CA GLN A 26 -14.72 -3.46 -13.19
C GLN A 26 -14.37 -4.53 -14.21
N ALA A 27 -15.38 -5.26 -14.71
CA ALA A 27 -15.21 -6.14 -15.85
C ALA A 27 -15.08 -5.30 -17.13
N ILE A 28 -14.09 -5.64 -17.95
CA ILE A 28 -13.86 -5.02 -19.26
C ILE A 28 -13.99 -6.07 -20.38
N LYS A 29 -14.16 -5.59 -21.62
CA LYS A 29 -14.24 -6.49 -22.79
C LYS A 29 -12.97 -7.35 -22.90
N GLY A 30 -13.13 -8.62 -23.27
CA GLY A 30 -12.02 -9.56 -23.43
C GLY A 30 -11.74 -10.42 -22.20
N GLY A 31 -12.62 -10.44 -21.20
CA GLY A 31 -12.49 -11.30 -20.01
C GLY A 31 -11.49 -10.77 -18.96
N PHE A 32 -11.03 -9.55 -19.11
CA PHE A 32 -10.17 -8.88 -18.13
C PHE A 32 -11.00 -8.13 -17.10
N SER A 33 -10.39 -7.88 -15.95
CA SER A 33 -10.97 -7.05 -14.90
C SER A 33 -9.94 -6.08 -14.35
N ILE A 34 -10.40 -4.88 -14.01
CA ILE A 34 -9.59 -3.86 -13.36
C ILE A 34 -10.04 -3.76 -11.90
N LEU A 35 -9.08 -3.80 -10.99
CA LEU A 35 -9.29 -3.51 -9.57
C LEU A 35 -8.97 -2.03 -9.31
N TYR A 36 -9.95 -1.31 -8.77
CA TYR A 36 -9.76 0.04 -8.27
C TYR A 36 -9.71 0.02 -6.76
N ILE A 37 -8.75 0.74 -6.20
CA ILE A 37 -8.72 1.01 -4.77
C ILE A 37 -9.65 2.18 -4.47
N ILE A 38 -10.43 2.05 -3.42
CA ILE A 38 -11.32 3.10 -2.90
C ILE A 38 -11.07 3.24 -1.41
N ASP A 39 -11.52 4.34 -0.84
CA ASP A 39 -11.48 4.61 0.59
C ASP A 39 -10.07 4.40 1.19
N ASN A 40 -9.24 5.42 1.09
CA ASN A 40 -7.90 5.43 1.66
C ASN A 40 -7.82 6.41 2.84
N THR A 41 -8.88 6.46 3.68
CA THR A 41 -8.97 7.41 4.79
C THR A 41 -8.01 7.06 5.93
N GLU A 42 -7.67 5.77 6.10
CA GLU A 42 -6.81 5.27 7.18
C GLU A 42 -5.35 5.06 6.75
N ILE A 43 -4.83 5.89 5.85
CA ILE A 43 -3.40 5.94 5.54
C ILE A 43 -2.63 6.69 6.62
N PHE A 44 -1.32 6.43 6.76
CA PHE A 44 -0.42 7.04 7.74
C PHE A 44 -0.80 6.75 9.19
N ASN A 45 -1.43 5.60 9.47
CA ASN A 45 -2.00 5.26 10.77
C ASN A 45 -2.89 6.40 11.29
N SER A 46 -3.85 6.84 10.48
CA SER A 46 -4.70 7.99 10.80
C SER A 46 -5.60 7.76 12.02
N SER A 47 -5.81 6.49 12.41
CA SER A 47 -6.46 6.09 13.66
C SER A 47 -5.63 6.42 14.91
N MET A 48 -4.30 6.63 14.75
CA MET A 48 -3.38 6.94 15.85
C MET A 48 -3.33 8.45 16.13
N ALA A 49 -2.98 8.80 17.36
CA ALA A 49 -2.76 10.19 17.73
C ALA A 49 -1.67 10.83 16.84
N TYR A 50 -1.84 12.08 16.50
CA TYR A 50 -1.06 12.79 15.50
C TYR A 50 0.45 12.90 15.79
N ASP A 51 0.81 12.80 17.06
CA ASP A 51 2.17 12.88 17.60
C ASP A 51 2.89 11.53 17.65
N GLN A 52 2.18 10.43 17.31
CA GLN A 52 2.78 9.11 17.28
C GLN A 52 3.57 8.88 15.98
N SER A 53 4.66 8.13 16.09
CA SER A 53 5.43 7.68 14.95
C SER A 53 4.60 6.74 14.08
N MET A 54 4.80 6.83 12.76
CA MET A 54 4.17 5.92 11.81
C MET A 54 4.66 4.49 12.04
N GLU A 55 3.73 3.53 12.08
CA GLU A 55 4.02 2.11 12.22
C GLU A 55 3.56 1.35 10.96
N LEU A 56 4.22 0.26 10.65
CA LEU A 56 3.78 -0.62 9.56
C LEU A 56 2.50 -1.36 9.95
N ILE A 57 1.62 -1.54 8.96
CA ILE A 57 0.45 -2.42 9.14
C ILE A 57 0.89 -3.83 9.51
N THR A 58 0.10 -4.52 10.31
CA THR A 58 0.37 -5.91 10.68
C THR A 58 0.06 -6.86 9.53
N GLN A 59 0.51 -8.12 9.64
CA GLN A 59 0.17 -9.12 8.64
C GLN A 59 -1.35 -9.39 8.61
N ASP A 60 -1.99 -9.34 9.78
CA ASP A 60 -3.44 -9.57 9.89
C ASP A 60 -4.24 -8.44 9.25
N ASP A 61 -3.72 -7.21 9.25
CA ASP A 61 -4.35 -6.07 8.58
C ASP A 61 -4.03 -5.99 7.09
N SER A 62 -3.20 -6.89 6.58
CA SER A 62 -2.87 -6.89 5.16
C SER A 62 -3.90 -7.64 4.33
N ILE A 63 -4.27 -7.08 3.17
CA ILE A 63 -5.09 -7.76 2.16
C ILE A 63 -4.46 -9.09 1.67
N LEU A 64 -3.15 -9.29 1.84
CA LEU A 64 -2.47 -10.55 1.52
C LEU A 64 -2.93 -11.71 2.42
N ASN A 65 -3.43 -11.43 3.62
CA ASN A 65 -3.99 -12.45 4.52
C ASN A 65 -5.46 -12.81 4.20
N SER A 66 -6.01 -12.31 3.11
CA SER A 66 -7.41 -12.47 2.75
C SER A 66 -7.69 -13.75 1.94
N LYS A 67 -8.96 -14.18 1.94
CA LYS A 67 -9.45 -15.23 1.03
C LYS A 67 -9.31 -14.82 -0.43
N LEU A 68 -9.43 -13.52 -0.73
CA LEU A 68 -9.24 -13.00 -2.08
C LEU A 68 -7.80 -13.22 -2.55
N ALA A 69 -6.80 -12.98 -1.70
CA ALA A 69 -5.40 -13.26 -2.02
C ALA A 69 -5.17 -14.76 -2.32
N THR A 70 -5.70 -15.65 -1.48
CA THR A 70 -5.63 -17.10 -1.72
C THR A 70 -6.29 -17.51 -3.04
N PHE A 71 -7.36 -16.83 -3.45
CA PHE A 71 -8.03 -17.10 -4.73
C PHE A 71 -7.22 -16.61 -5.94
N VAL A 72 -6.56 -15.45 -5.81
CA VAL A 72 -5.79 -14.82 -6.90
C VAL A 72 -4.42 -15.49 -7.09
N PHE A 73 -3.71 -15.77 -5.99
CA PHE A 73 -2.34 -16.30 -6.03
C PHE A 73 -2.35 -17.83 -5.92
N LYS A 74 -2.41 -18.49 -7.07
CA LYS A 74 -2.43 -19.97 -7.15
C LYS A 74 -1.10 -20.58 -7.59
N ASN A 75 -0.18 -19.76 -8.07
CA ASN A 75 1.11 -20.18 -8.58
C ASN A 75 2.24 -19.44 -7.84
N ASP A 76 2.87 -20.14 -6.93
CA ASP A 76 3.92 -19.56 -6.08
C ASP A 76 5.10 -19.02 -6.89
N THR A 77 5.54 -19.74 -7.92
CA THR A 77 6.67 -19.30 -8.77
C THR A 77 6.33 -18.01 -9.50
N GLU A 78 5.13 -17.89 -10.04
CA GLU A 78 4.67 -16.68 -10.71
C GLU A 78 4.52 -15.52 -9.72
N THR A 79 3.95 -15.78 -8.55
CA THR A 79 3.79 -14.78 -7.48
C THR A 79 5.15 -14.22 -7.03
N VAL A 80 6.16 -15.09 -6.85
CA VAL A 80 7.52 -14.68 -6.48
C VAL A 80 8.17 -13.85 -7.60
N ARG A 81 7.98 -14.24 -8.85
CA ARG A 81 8.49 -13.46 -10.00
C ARG A 81 7.87 -12.07 -10.02
N GLU A 82 6.54 -11.98 -9.97
CA GLU A 82 5.82 -10.70 -9.98
C GLU A 82 6.19 -9.81 -8.78
N MET A 83 6.34 -10.40 -7.60
CA MET A 83 6.83 -9.69 -6.40
C MET A 83 8.21 -9.07 -6.67
N ASN A 84 9.16 -9.86 -7.20
CA ASN A 84 10.51 -9.37 -7.45
C ASN A 84 10.54 -8.27 -8.52
N ASP A 85 9.73 -8.38 -9.57
CA ASP A 85 9.64 -7.35 -10.61
C ASP A 85 9.00 -6.07 -10.06
N LEU A 86 7.96 -6.18 -9.26
CA LEU A 86 7.35 -5.04 -8.59
C LEU A 86 8.33 -4.31 -7.65
N LEU A 87 9.15 -5.05 -6.90
CA LEU A 87 10.14 -4.46 -6.01
C LEU A 87 11.30 -3.77 -6.74
N LYS A 88 11.62 -4.16 -7.97
CA LYS A 88 12.55 -3.39 -8.82
C LYS A 88 11.95 -2.05 -9.27
N GLU A 89 10.62 -2.00 -9.47
CA GLU A 89 9.91 -0.79 -9.87
C GLU A 89 9.60 0.14 -8.69
N PHE A 90 9.55 -0.39 -7.47
CA PHE A 90 9.11 0.34 -6.29
C PHE A 90 9.90 1.64 -6.02
N PRO A 91 11.25 1.67 -6.08
CA PRO A 91 12.03 2.91 -5.93
C PRO A 91 11.69 3.95 -7.00
N ILE A 92 11.35 3.52 -8.21
CA ILE A 92 10.98 4.42 -9.31
C ILE A 92 9.62 5.06 -9.02
N PHE A 93 8.66 4.27 -8.55
CA PHE A 93 7.33 4.78 -8.20
C PHE A 93 7.39 5.77 -7.04
N THR A 94 8.11 5.43 -5.98
CA THR A 94 8.22 6.28 -4.80
C THR A 94 8.96 7.58 -5.13
N LYS A 95 10.01 7.52 -5.94
CA LYS A 95 10.72 8.70 -6.43
C LYS A 95 9.81 9.60 -7.27
N ASN A 96 9.04 9.04 -8.18
CA ASN A 96 8.08 9.80 -8.98
C ASN A 96 7.01 10.47 -8.11
N CYS A 97 6.52 9.78 -7.07
CA CYS A 97 5.59 10.37 -6.11
C CYS A 97 6.22 11.53 -5.34
N GLN A 98 7.45 11.36 -4.85
CA GLN A 98 8.21 12.39 -4.14
C GLN A 98 8.41 13.64 -5.00
N ASP A 99 8.83 13.46 -6.26
CA ASP A 99 9.11 14.56 -7.19
C ASP A 99 7.86 15.37 -7.56
N ASN A 100 6.68 14.74 -7.52
CA ASN A 100 5.41 15.38 -7.83
C ASN A 100 4.64 15.84 -6.58
N LEU A 101 5.08 15.49 -5.38
CA LEU A 101 4.35 15.76 -4.13
C LEU A 101 3.99 17.23 -3.97
N GLN A 102 4.95 18.16 -4.15
CA GLN A 102 4.68 19.59 -3.98
C GLN A 102 3.64 20.10 -4.98
N SER A 103 3.65 19.60 -6.21
CA SER A 103 2.65 19.95 -7.23
C SER A 103 1.24 19.49 -6.82
N ILE A 104 1.14 18.31 -6.18
CA ILE A 104 -0.12 17.77 -5.68
C ILE A 104 -0.60 18.60 -4.49
N LEU A 105 0.27 18.88 -3.51
CA LEU A 105 -0.07 19.65 -2.33
C LEU A 105 -0.54 21.07 -2.68
N ASN A 106 0.04 21.69 -3.72
CA ASN A 106 -0.38 23.02 -4.18
C ASN A 106 -1.80 23.03 -4.80
N GLN A 107 -2.35 21.86 -5.15
CA GLN A 107 -3.71 21.74 -5.67
C GLN A 107 -4.77 21.60 -4.57
N VAL A 108 -4.35 21.41 -3.31
CA VAL A 108 -5.28 21.32 -2.18
C VAL A 108 -5.95 22.69 -1.98
N PRO A 109 -7.28 22.79 -2.05
CA PRO A 109 -7.96 24.07 -1.93
C PRO A 109 -7.77 24.68 -0.54
N GLN A 110 -7.31 25.93 -0.47
CA GLN A 110 -7.11 26.63 0.81
C GLN A 110 -8.37 26.68 1.69
N LYS A 111 -9.56 26.69 1.07
CA LYS A 111 -10.85 26.66 1.77
C LYS A 111 -11.10 25.38 2.58
N TRP A 112 -10.30 24.32 2.40
CA TRP A 112 -10.40 23.10 3.19
C TRP A 112 -9.70 23.24 4.55
N HIS A 113 -8.93 24.32 4.75
CA HIS A 113 -8.22 24.60 6.01
C HIS A 113 -7.37 23.43 6.53
N ILE A 114 -6.79 22.65 5.62
CA ILE A 114 -5.92 21.53 5.98
C ILE A 114 -4.55 22.08 6.41
N ASP A 115 -4.11 21.68 7.61
CA ASP A 115 -2.75 21.94 8.06
C ASP A 115 -1.77 20.95 7.43
N LEU A 116 -1.29 21.30 6.22
CA LEU A 116 -0.32 20.48 5.49
C LEU A 116 1.02 20.34 6.23
N GLN A 117 1.36 21.29 7.10
CA GLN A 117 2.62 21.22 7.85
C GLN A 117 2.60 20.12 8.91
N SER A 118 1.46 19.92 9.56
CA SER A 118 1.31 18.85 10.54
C SER A 118 1.41 17.43 9.89
N HIS A 119 1.00 17.30 8.63
CA HIS A 119 1.16 16.05 7.88
C HIS A 119 2.57 15.85 7.30
N LYS A 120 3.36 16.91 7.19
CA LYS A 120 4.63 16.88 6.47
C LYS A 120 5.61 15.85 7.04
N THR A 121 5.70 15.72 8.35
CA THR A 121 6.62 14.76 8.98
C THR A 121 6.31 13.31 8.56
N LYS A 122 5.03 12.91 8.57
CA LYS A 122 4.61 11.57 8.11
C LYS A 122 4.85 11.40 6.62
N ILE A 123 4.55 12.44 5.83
CA ILE A 123 4.80 12.43 4.37
C ILE A 123 6.32 12.30 4.07
N ASP A 124 7.17 12.97 4.81
CA ASP A 124 8.62 12.90 4.58
C ASP A 124 9.17 11.49 4.93
N ILE A 125 8.63 10.84 5.98
CA ILE A 125 9.06 9.50 6.41
C ILE A 125 8.86 8.46 5.29
N ILE A 126 7.75 8.47 4.57
CA ILE A 126 7.46 7.45 3.56
C ILE A 126 8.44 7.43 2.38
N PHE A 127 9.24 8.46 2.23
CA PHE A 127 10.26 8.56 1.18
C PHE A 127 11.68 8.30 1.68
N THR A 128 11.86 8.05 2.98
CA THR A 128 13.20 7.73 3.51
C THR A 128 13.66 6.34 3.08
N GLU A 129 14.98 6.21 2.86
CA GLU A 129 15.56 4.92 2.46
C GLU A 129 15.27 3.81 3.48
N ASP A 130 15.32 4.12 4.77
CA ASP A 130 15.05 3.17 5.83
C ASP A 130 13.59 2.70 5.81
N TRP A 131 12.63 3.62 5.62
CA TRP A 131 11.22 3.24 5.50
C TRP A 131 10.97 2.35 4.29
N LEU A 132 11.52 2.70 3.14
CA LEU A 132 11.37 1.91 1.92
C LEU A 132 11.96 0.51 2.06
N LYS A 133 13.13 0.35 2.68
CA LYS A 133 13.74 -0.96 2.97
C LYS A 133 12.87 -1.81 3.92
N ILE A 134 12.32 -1.18 4.96
CA ILE A 134 11.41 -1.88 5.88
C ILE A 134 10.14 -2.32 5.14
N CYS A 135 9.57 -1.48 4.28
CA CYS A 135 8.41 -1.84 3.46
C CYS A 135 8.69 -3.02 2.53
N GLU A 136 9.82 -3.01 1.83
CA GLU A 136 10.23 -4.12 0.95
C GLU A 136 10.38 -5.44 1.74
N HIS A 137 11.08 -5.38 2.88
CA HIS A 137 11.27 -6.56 3.74
C HIS A 137 9.91 -7.10 4.23
N THR A 138 9.05 -6.24 4.72
CA THR A 138 7.72 -6.59 5.22
C THR A 138 6.85 -7.19 4.13
N PHE A 139 6.85 -6.60 2.93
CA PHE A 139 6.10 -7.10 1.78
C PHE A 139 6.56 -8.52 1.39
N ARG A 140 7.87 -8.77 1.31
CA ARG A 140 8.42 -10.11 1.06
C ARG A 140 7.97 -11.11 2.13
N LYS A 141 8.09 -10.72 3.40
CA LYS A 141 7.68 -11.54 4.54
C LYS A 141 6.20 -11.92 4.45
N TYR A 142 5.32 -10.96 4.19
CA TYR A 142 3.87 -11.22 4.13
C TYR A 142 3.48 -12.12 2.96
N ILE A 143 4.13 -11.98 1.79
CA ILE A 143 3.91 -12.91 0.68
C ILE A 143 4.34 -14.32 1.06
N GLN A 144 5.50 -14.49 1.68
CA GLN A 144 5.99 -15.81 2.09
C GLN A 144 5.04 -16.46 3.09
N THR A 145 4.59 -15.73 4.11
CA THR A 145 3.80 -16.30 5.21
C THR A 145 2.31 -16.43 4.88
N SER A 146 1.74 -15.51 4.10
CA SER A 146 0.29 -15.51 3.81
C SER A 146 -0.07 -16.25 2.52
N ILE A 147 0.86 -16.40 1.57
CA ILE A 147 0.59 -16.95 0.25
C ILE A 147 1.35 -18.26 0.04
N ILE A 148 2.69 -18.25 0.14
CA ILE A 148 3.55 -19.38 -0.25
C ILE A 148 3.58 -20.47 0.80
N HIS A 149 3.68 -20.12 2.06
CA HIS A 149 3.76 -21.07 3.20
C HIS A 149 2.46 -21.14 4.00
N LYS A 150 1.33 -20.86 3.35
CA LYS A 150 0.03 -21.00 4.02
C LYS A 150 -0.22 -22.48 4.30
N PRO A 151 -0.36 -22.88 5.59
CA PRO A 151 -0.59 -24.28 5.99
C PRO A 151 -1.92 -24.82 5.47
#